data_175c712b58536306aae861d2817e9a94
#
_entry.id   175c712b58536306aae861d2817e9a94
#
_cell.length_a   1.000
_cell.length_b   1.000
_cell.length_c   1.000
_cell.angle_alpha   90.00
_cell.angle_beta   90.00
_cell.angle_gamma   90.00
#
_symmetry.space_group_name_H-M   'P 1'
#
loop_
_entity.id
_entity.type
_entity.pdbx_description
1 polymer ?
#
loop_
_entity_poly.entity_id
_entity_poly.type
_entity_poly.pdbx_seq_one_letter_code
_entity_poly.pdbx_strand_id
1 'polypeptide(L)'
;MTVTGVDFVALQVRDIENAADFYTTRLGLTRAPASPPGAIVFTTEPIPFAVREPLPGVDLDSGPRPGNGVALWFKCEDAQALHDSLAEVGVEILRAPAPSPFGQTFTFADPDGYAVTVHDG
;
A
#
# COMPACT_ATOMS: atom_id res chain seq x y z
N MET A 1 17.54 0.19 -26.62
CA MET A 1 16.29 0.49 -25.92
C MET A 1 16.52 0.48 -24.44
N THR A 2 16.11 1.53 -23.77
CA THR A 2 16.42 1.75 -22.35
C THR A 2 15.14 1.75 -21.54
N VAL A 3 15.17 1.07 -20.40
CA VAL A 3 14.11 1.19 -19.42
C VAL A 3 14.27 2.55 -18.72
N THR A 4 13.18 3.28 -18.56
CA THR A 4 13.21 4.65 -18.00
C THR A 4 12.86 4.70 -16.52
N GLY A 5 12.18 3.69 -15.99
CA GLY A 5 11.86 3.66 -14.56
C GLY A 5 10.65 2.81 -14.24
N VAL A 6 10.34 2.74 -12.95
CA VAL A 6 9.09 2.13 -12.48
C VAL A 6 7.94 3.03 -12.89
N ASP A 7 6.89 2.44 -13.46
CA ASP A 7 5.77 3.19 -14.02
C ASP A 7 4.43 2.86 -13.36
N PHE A 8 4.33 1.72 -12.72
CA PHE A 8 3.08 1.24 -12.13
C PHE A 8 3.37 0.17 -11.09
N VAL A 9 2.63 0.18 -9.98
CA VAL A 9 2.70 -0.86 -8.95
C VAL A 9 1.28 -1.37 -8.70
N ALA A 10 1.11 -2.68 -8.73
CA ALA A 10 -0.16 -3.32 -8.41
C ALA A 10 0.06 -4.43 -7.39
N LEU A 11 -0.79 -4.47 -6.37
CA LEU A 11 -0.79 -5.53 -5.37
C LEU A 11 -1.92 -6.51 -5.67
N GLN A 12 -1.62 -7.80 -5.65
CA GLN A 12 -2.66 -8.82 -5.72
C GLN A 12 -3.28 -8.97 -4.35
N VAL A 13 -4.60 -8.90 -4.27
CA VAL A 13 -5.34 -8.89 -3.01
C VAL A 13 -6.48 -9.90 -3.07
N ARG A 14 -6.98 -10.32 -1.92
CA ARG A 14 -8.05 -11.32 -1.82
C ARG A 14 -9.40 -10.78 -2.26
N ASP A 15 -9.69 -9.53 -1.88
CA ASP A 15 -10.96 -8.85 -2.16
C ASP A 15 -10.65 -7.41 -2.56
N ILE A 16 -10.82 -7.09 -3.85
CA ILE A 16 -10.43 -5.78 -4.38
C ILE A 16 -11.21 -4.63 -3.76
N GLU A 17 -12.51 -4.82 -3.46
CA GLU A 17 -13.30 -3.76 -2.84
C GLU A 17 -12.87 -3.51 -1.39
N ASN A 18 -12.62 -4.55 -0.63
CA ASN A 18 -12.14 -4.41 0.73
C ASN A 18 -10.76 -3.72 0.78
N ALA A 19 -9.86 -4.13 -0.10
CA ALA A 19 -8.55 -3.51 -0.19
C ALA A 19 -8.66 -2.04 -0.62
N ALA A 20 -9.46 -1.76 -1.65
CA ALA A 20 -9.63 -0.39 -2.13
C ALA A 20 -10.25 0.51 -1.06
N ASP A 21 -11.21 0.01 -0.29
CA ASP A 21 -11.80 0.78 0.81
C ASP A 21 -10.75 1.15 1.86
N PHE A 22 -9.83 0.25 2.16
CA PHE A 22 -8.74 0.55 3.08
C PHE A 22 -7.88 1.70 2.55
N TYR A 23 -7.43 1.60 1.30
CA TYR A 23 -6.55 2.62 0.72
C TYR A 23 -7.23 3.96 0.54
N THR A 24 -8.52 4.00 0.24
CA THR A 24 -9.27 5.27 0.16
C THR A 24 -9.61 5.83 1.53
N THR A 25 -10.14 5.02 2.42
CA THR A 25 -10.66 5.50 3.71
C THR A 25 -9.56 5.75 4.73
N ARG A 26 -8.56 4.85 4.79
CA ARG A 26 -7.51 4.93 5.80
C ARG A 26 -6.28 5.72 5.34
N LEU A 27 -5.93 5.63 4.07
CA LEU A 27 -4.76 6.32 3.54
C LEU A 27 -5.11 7.57 2.71
N GLY A 28 -6.38 7.78 2.41
CA GLY A 28 -6.82 8.96 1.68
C GLY A 28 -6.53 8.94 0.18
N LEU A 29 -6.29 7.78 -0.41
CA LEU A 29 -6.04 7.70 -1.85
C LEU A 29 -7.34 7.90 -2.64
N THR A 30 -7.24 8.44 -3.84
CA THR A 30 -8.36 8.69 -4.74
C THR A 30 -8.40 7.64 -5.83
N ARG A 31 -9.55 6.98 -6.01
CA ARG A 31 -9.74 6.03 -7.12
C ARG A 31 -9.66 6.78 -8.44
N ALA A 32 -9.03 6.18 -9.43
CA ALA A 32 -9.02 6.71 -10.80
C ALA A 32 -10.45 6.67 -11.38
N PRO A 33 -10.75 7.53 -12.38
CA PRO A 33 -12.09 7.56 -13.00
C PRO A 33 -12.52 6.23 -13.62
N ALA A 34 -11.55 5.43 -14.06
CA ALA A 34 -11.82 4.12 -14.66
C ALA A 34 -10.72 3.14 -14.28
N SER A 35 -11.08 1.87 -14.19
CA SER A 35 -10.15 0.77 -13.92
C SER A 35 -10.47 -0.40 -14.83
N PRO A 36 -9.48 -1.21 -15.23
CA PRO A 36 -9.76 -2.43 -15.98
C PRO A 36 -10.52 -3.44 -15.12
N PRO A 37 -11.19 -4.42 -15.73
CA PRO A 37 -11.86 -5.48 -14.97
C PRO A 37 -10.88 -6.21 -14.02
N GLY A 38 -11.33 -6.49 -12.81
CA GLY A 38 -10.51 -7.20 -11.82
C GLY A 38 -9.45 -6.36 -11.14
N ALA A 39 -9.49 -5.04 -11.29
CA ALA A 39 -8.54 -4.13 -10.63
C ALA A 39 -9.22 -2.84 -10.21
N ILE A 40 -8.64 -2.16 -9.24
CA ILE A 40 -9.00 -0.80 -8.86
C ILE A 40 -7.72 0.02 -8.84
N VAL A 41 -7.64 1.03 -9.70
CA VAL A 41 -6.49 1.91 -9.84
C VAL A 41 -6.72 3.17 -9.01
N PHE A 42 -5.65 3.65 -8.39
CA PHE A 42 -5.64 4.90 -7.64
C PHE A 42 -4.79 5.92 -8.38
N THR A 43 -5.27 7.16 -8.40
CA THR A 43 -4.50 8.29 -8.91
C THR A 43 -3.52 8.72 -7.83
N THR A 44 -2.25 8.35 -7.99
CA THR A 44 -1.17 8.70 -7.07
C THR A 44 -0.02 9.34 -7.84
N GLU A 45 0.85 10.07 -7.14
CA GLU A 45 2.03 10.70 -7.71
C GLU A 45 3.28 10.10 -7.09
N PRO A 46 4.36 9.88 -7.83
CA PRO A 46 4.56 10.19 -9.26
C PRO A 46 4.05 9.10 -10.22
N ILE A 47 3.61 7.96 -9.71
CA ILE A 47 3.11 6.86 -10.55
C ILE A 47 1.79 6.34 -9.98
N PRO A 48 0.92 5.76 -10.82
CA PRO A 48 -0.31 5.14 -10.32
C PRO A 48 -0.02 3.87 -9.52
N PHE A 49 -0.98 3.54 -8.66
CA PHE A 49 -0.97 2.36 -7.79
C PHE A 49 -2.30 1.66 -7.93
N ALA A 50 -2.31 0.34 -7.79
CA ALA A 50 -3.56 -0.42 -7.92
C ALA A 50 -3.58 -1.63 -7.00
N VAL A 51 -4.80 -2.10 -6.71
CA VAL A 51 -5.04 -3.44 -6.18
C VAL A 51 -5.76 -4.25 -7.24
N ARG A 52 -5.49 -5.53 -7.29
CA ARG A 52 -6.07 -6.40 -8.33
C ARG A 52 -6.33 -7.79 -7.81
N GLU A 53 -7.22 -8.50 -8.50
CA GLU A 53 -7.46 -9.92 -8.22
C GLU A 53 -6.17 -10.72 -8.42
N PRO A 54 -5.97 -11.82 -7.66
CA PRO A 54 -4.78 -12.65 -7.82
C PRO A 54 -4.70 -13.24 -9.23
N LEU A 55 -3.48 -13.34 -9.75
CA LEU A 55 -3.23 -14.07 -10.98
C LEU A 55 -3.48 -15.57 -10.75
N PRO A 56 -3.82 -16.34 -11.81
CA PRO A 56 -3.98 -17.77 -11.68
C PRO A 56 -2.77 -18.43 -11.04
N GLY A 57 -2.99 -19.28 -10.06
CA GLY A 57 -1.93 -20.00 -9.36
C GLY A 57 -1.27 -19.27 -8.21
N VAL A 58 -1.62 -18.00 -7.98
CA VAL A 58 -1.09 -17.23 -6.84
C VAL A 58 -1.89 -17.59 -5.59
N ASP A 59 -1.18 -17.99 -4.53
CA ASP A 59 -1.75 -18.25 -3.21
C ASP A 59 -1.20 -17.21 -2.23
N LEU A 60 -2.05 -16.25 -1.87
CA LEU A 60 -1.66 -15.16 -0.95
C LEU A 60 -1.52 -15.65 0.49
N ASP A 61 -2.00 -16.86 0.79
CA ASP A 61 -1.91 -17.43 2.13
C ASP A 61 -0.65 -18.29 2.33
N SER A 62 0.11 -18.55 1.27
CA SER A 62 1.34 -19.31 1.38
C SER A 62 2.51 -18.40 1.72
N GLY A 63 3.42 -18.90 2.56
CA GLY A 63 4.59 -18.15 2.98
C GLY A 63 4.32 -17.11 4.07
N PRO A 64 5.35 -16.32 4.44
CA PRO A 64 5.25 -15.41 5.59
C PRO A 64 4.35 -14.21 5.34
N ARG A 65 4.51 -13.52 4.19
CA ARG A 65 3.73 -12.34 3.81
C ARG A 65 3.72 -12.19 2.30
N PRO A 66 2.60 -11.75 1.70
CA PRO A 66 2.65 -11.38 0.29
C PRO A 66 3.61 -10.20 0.12
N GLY A 67 4.34 -10.20 -1.00
CA GLY A 67 5.29 -9.13 -1.30
C GLY A 67 6.54 -9.10 -0.43
N ASN A 68 6.87 -10.18 0.25
CA ASN A 68 7.95 -10.23 1.24
C ASN A 68 9.33 -9.82 0.69
N GLY A 69 9.57 -9.94 -0.59
CA GLY A 69 10.85 -9.55 -1.20
C GLY A 69 10.89 -8.12 -1.73
N VAL A 70 9.84 -7.33 -1.54
CA VAL A 70 9.71 -5.98 -2.08
C VAL A 70 9.37 -5.02 -0.96
N ALA A 71 10.02 -3.86 -0.94
CA ALA A 71 9.67 -2.78 -0.03
C ALA A 71 8.77 -1.78 -0.74
N LEU A 72 7.62 -1.47 -0.14
CA LEU A 72 6.68 -0.49 -0.66
C LEU A 72 6.65 0.70 0.28
N TRP A 73 7.00 1.87 -0.23
CA TRP A 73 7.08 3.11 0.54
C TRP A 73 6.12 4.14 -0.03
N PHE A 74 5.30 4.71 0.82
CA PHE A 74 4.40 5.80 0.46
C PHE A 74 4.83 7.06 1.19
N LYS A 75 4.67 8.20 0.53
CA LYS A 75 4.86 9.51 1.17
C LYS A 75 3.54 9.96 1.78
N CYS A 76 3.60 10.55 2.98
CA CYS A 76 2.46 11.18 3.63
C CYS A 76 2.88 12.54 4.19
N GLU A 77 1.92 13.31 4.67
CA GLU A 77 2.19 14.65 5.21
C GLU A 77 2.68 14.61 6.65
N ASP A 78 2.13 13.67 7.45
CA ASP A 78 2.43 13.56 8.88
C ASP A 78 2.34 12.08 9.28
N ALA A 79 3.50 11.44 9.39
CA ALA A 79 3.57 10.01 9.67
C ALA A 79 3.03 9.68 11.07
N GLN A 80 3.30 10.50 12.07
CA GLN A 80 2.81 10.24 13.42
C GLN A 80 1.28 10.31 13.46
N ALA A 81 0.68 11.29 12.82
CA ALA A 81 -0.77 11.43 12.79
C ALA A 81 -1.42 10.26 12.03
N LEU A 82 -0.81 9.83 10.93
CA LEU A 82 -1.29 8.66 10.19
C LEU A 82 -1.21 7.40 11.05
N HIS A 83 -0.08 7.18 11.72
CA HIS A 83 0.09 6.06 12.63
C HIS A 83 -1.03 6.03 13.68
N ASP A 84 -1.28 7.18 14.31
CA ASP A 84 -2.27 7.26 15.38
C ASP A 84 -3.68 6.91 14.87
N SER A 85 -4.03 7.39 13.68
CA SER A 85 -5.33 7.09 13.08
C SER A 85 -5.48 5.62 12.70
N LEU A 86 -4.41 4.99 12.20
CA LEU A 86 -4.43 3.58 11.84
C LEU A 86 -4.48 2.69 13.08
N ALA A 87 -3.70 3.01 14.11
CA ALA A 87 -3.69 2.26 15.36
C ALA A 87 -5.05 2.32 16.05
N GLU A 88 -5.71 3.47 16.01
CA GLU A 88 -7.02 3.66 16.63
C GLU A 88 -8.08 2.71 16.05
N VAL A 89 -8.01 2.39 14.75
CA VAL A 89 -8.95 1.49 14.10
C VAL A 89 -8.45 0.04 14.01
N GLY A 90 -7.38 -0.29 14.75
CA GLY A 90 -6.92 -1.66 14.89
C GLY A 90 -6.01 -2.17 13.77
N VAL A 91 -5.45 -1.29 12.96
CA VAL A 91 -4.46 -1.71 11.94
C VAL A 91 -3.20 -2.20 12.65
N GLU A 92 -2.67 -3.33 12.19
CA GLU A 92 -1.44 -3.90 12.77
C GLU A 92 -0.23 -3.04 12.43
N ILE A 93 0.47 -2.55 13.46
CA ILE A 93 1.68 -1.76 13.30
C ILE A 93 2.88 -2.70 13.40
N LEU A 94 3.65 -2.79 12.33
CA LEU A 94 4.82 -3.66 12.24
C LEU A 94 6.09 -3.00 12.78
N ARG A 95 6.21 -1.70 12.60
CA ARG A 95 7.30 -0.88 13.16
C ARG A 95 6.72 0.44 13.63
N ALA A 96 7.03 0.81 14.86
CA ALA A 96 6.57 2.06 15.45
C ALA A 96 7.22 3.27 14.78
N PRO A 97 6.60 4.45 14.83
CA PRO A 97 7.20 5.66 14.29
C PRO A 97 8.58 5.94 14.86
N ALA A 98 9.51 6.29 13.99
CA ALA A 98 10.89 6.60 14.34
C ALA A 98 11.48 7.59 13.34
N PRO A 99 12.45 8.43 13.76
CA PRO A 99 13.16 9.32 12.85
C PRO A 99 14.00 8.52 11.85
N SER A 100 14.16 9.07 10.65
CA SER A 100 15.01 8.51 9.60
C SER A 100 15.55 9.63 8.73
N PRO A 101 16.50 9.34 7.79
CA PRO A 101 16.90 10.34 6.80
C PRO A 101 15.75 10.80 5.89
N PHE A 102 14.63 10.11 5.90
CA PHE A 102 13.44 10.41 5.08
C PHE A 102 12.28 10.97 5.94
N GLY A 103 12.57 11.59 7.07
CA GLY A 103 11.59 12.07 8.03
C GLY A 103 11.17 10.98 9.00
N GLN A 104 10.01 11.15 9.65
CA GLN A 104 9.43 10.10 10.46
C GLN A 104 8.93 8.98 9.54
N THR A 105 9.17 7.73 9.95
CA THR A 105 8.69 6.54 9.23
C THR A 105 8.03 5.57 10.20
N PHE A 106 7.08 4.81 9.69
CA PHE A 106 6.57 3.62 10.38
C PHE A 106 6.09 2.62 9.32
N THR A 107 5.84 1.39 9.74
CA THR A 107 5.38 0.32 8.85
C THR A 107 4.14 -0.33 9.44
N PHE A 108 3.14 -0.56 8.61
CA PHE A 108 1.91 -1.25 9.00
C PHE A 108 1.60 -2.38 8.02
N ALA A 109 0.71 -3.27 8.42
CA ALA A 109 0.20 -4.32 7.55
C ALA A 109 -1.13 -3.87 6.94
N ASP A 110 -1.26 -3.97 5.61
CA ASP A 110 -2.53 -3.73 4.95
C ASP A 110 -3.49 -4.93 5.18
N PRO A 111 -4.76 -4.88 4.70
CA PRO A 111 -5.71 -5.97 4.96
C PRO A 111 -5.26 -7.34 4.45
N ASP A 112 -4.40 -7.40 3.44
CA ASP A 112 -3.89 -8.64 2.88
C ASP A 112 -2.58 -9.10 3.50
N GLY A 113 -1.99 -8.28 4.37
CA GLY A 113 -0.73 -8.59 5.04
C GLY A 113 0.51 -8.01 4.37
N TYR A 114 0.36 -7.17 3.34
CA TYR A 114 1.51 -6.46 2.77
C TYR A 114 2.08 -5.49 3.80
N ALA A 115 3.40 -5.50 3.94
CA ALA A 115 4.09 -4.53 4.78
C ALA A 115 4.23 -3.22 3.99
N VAL A 116 3.62 -2.16 4.50
CA VAL A 116 3.63 -0.84 3.86
C VAL A 116 4.35 0.13 4.78
N THR A 117 5.39 0.77 4.25
CA THR A 117 6.13 1.80 4.98
C THR A 117 5.73 3.17 4.46
N VAL A 118 5.58 4.13 5.37
CA VAL A 118 5.31 5.53 5.02
C VAL A 118 6.38 6.42 5.60
N HIS A 119 6.59 7.56 4.97
CA HIS A 119 7.53 8.57 5.44
C HIS A 119 6.97 9.96 5.15
N ASP A 120 7.42 10.96 5.89
CA ASP A 120 6.93 12.33 5.73
C ASP A 120 8.02 13.36 5.40
N GLY A 121 9.20 12.88 5.11
CA GLY A 121 10.32 13.74 4.74
C GLY A 121 10.57 13.86 3.26
#